data_5c7151bf069699ac4a1257bdedd5e6b0
#
_entry.id   5c7151bf069699ac4a1257bdedd5e6b0
#
_cell.length_a   1.000
_cell.length_b   1.000
_cell.length_c   1.000
_cell.angle_alpha   90.00
_cell.angle_beta   90.00
_cell.angle_gamma   90.00
#
_symmetry.space_group_name_H-M   'P 1'
#
loop_
_entity.id
_entity.type
_entity.pdbx_description
1 polymer ?
#
loop_
_entity_poly.entity_id
_entity_poly.type
_entity_poly.pdbx_seq_one_letter_code
_entity_poly.pdbx_strand_id
1 'polypeptide(L)'
;MQGIKSLLGVICLILTMSAQCADKVSLQLKWTHQFQFAGYYMAAEKGFYKEAGLDVSIIPADPNHPDTFPKVLSGKADFAITHSGILQKRQQGAPVVPLGAILQFSPYCWMVKNNSDIFQPRDFAGKKLSKIGSIEHAELLVMLQRAGLSLESLMAASHEGGIKEWLAGDLDAVQVYVTNEPYTMTLQGVGHRLICPQKFGLNVYGDILYTSEQFLGKKPEVVERFYRASLKGWRYALLHLEESIDVTKQHYATHKSVQELAYEAHVLASYIQPPGINLGNMSMAKWRLIADLYGLDQDEFDQAFDGFMYDQQQTEGFELSWMLILAIILSIACVPLYIRLISSNRR
;
A
#
# COMPACT_ATOMS: atom_id res chain seq x y z
N MET A 1 -52.25 29.81 0.78
CA MET A 1 -51.90 28.82 -0.27
C MET A 1 -50.61 29.14 -1.05
N GLN A 2 -50.14 30.39 -1.13
CA GLN A 2 -48.87 30.74 -1.83
C GLN A 2 -47.59 30.33 -1.07
N GLY A 3 -47.61 30.28 0.26
CA GLY A 3 -46.41 29.90 1.06
C GLY A 3 -46.00 28.43 0.97
N ILE A 4 -46.98 27.52 0.76
CA ILE A 4 -46.71 26.06 0.65
C ILE A 4 -46.09 25.71 -0.71
N LYS A 5 -46.46 26.43 -1.77
CA LYS A 5 -45.89 26.22 -3.12
C LYS A 5 -44.43 26.66 -3.21
N SER A 6 -44.00 27.66 -2.45
CA SER A 6 -42.61 28.12 -2.39
C SER A 6 -41.74 27.15 -1.57
N LEU A 7 -42.29 26.51 -0.53
CA LEU A 7 -41.56 25.52 0.28
C LEU A 7 -41.32 24.21 -0.48
N LEU A 8 -42.31 23.75 -1.28
CA LEU A 8 -42.15 22.59 -2.16
C LEU A 8 -41.12 22.84 -3.27
N GLY A 9 -41.03 24.04 -3.80
CA GLY A 9 -40.03 24.40 -4.82
C GLY A 9 -38.61 24.37 -4.30
N VAL A 10 -38.36 24.76 -3.04
CA VAL A 10 -37.03 24.71 -2.39
C VAL A 10 -36.67 23.30 -2.04
N ILE A 11 -37.61 22.45 -1.60
CA ILE A 11 -37.34 21.03 -1.28
C ILE A 11 -37.04 20.22 -2.56
N CYS A 12 -37.70 20.53 -3.70
CA CYS A 12 -37.35 19.88 -4.98
C CYS A 12 -35.96 20.28 -5.52
N LEU A 13 -35.45 21.47 -5.20
CA LEU A 13 -34.10 21.90 -5.62
C LEU A 13 -32.99 21.20 -4.83
N ILE A 14 -33.27 20.73 -3.60
CA ILE A 14 -32.29 20.02 -2.76
C ILE A 14 -32.20 18.55 -3.14
N LEU A 15 -33.19 17.99 -3.84
CA LEU A 15 -33.25 16.59 -4.26
C LEU A 15 -32.63 16.30 -5.63
N THR A 16 -32.13 17.29 -6.35
CA THR A 16 -31.26 17.06 -7.48
C THR A 16 -29.83 16.75 -6.98
N MET A 17 -29.66 15.64 -6.23
CA MET A 17 -28.38 14.98 -6.16
C MET A 17 -28.05 14.57 -7.60
N SER A 18 -27.24 15.38 -8.26
CA SER A 18 -26.65 15.03 -9.54
C SER A 18 -26.14 13.61 -9.40
N ALA A 19 -26.62 12.69 -10.23
CA ALA A 19 -25.97 11.40 -10.41
C ALA A 19 -24.59 11.67 -10.97
N GLN A 20 -23.66 12.01 -10.09
CA GLN A 20 -22.28 12.25 -10.45
C GLN A 20 -21.75 10.92 -10.95
N CYS A 21 -21.39 10.87 -12.23
CA CYS A 21 -20.80 9.68 -12.82
C CYS A 21 -19.56 9.36 -11.99
N ALA A 22 -19.45 8.10 -11.51
CA ALA A 22 -18.31 7.69 -10.72
C ALA A 22 -17.00 7.91 -11.49
N ASP A 23 -16.00 8.46 -10.82
CA ASP A 23 -14.68 8.59 -11.40
C ASP A 23 -14.08 7.21 -11.63
N LYS A 24 -13.73 6.90 -12.88
CA LYS A 24 -13.04 5.66 -13.23
C LYS A 24 -11.58 5.80 -12.87
N VAL A 25 -11.07 4.87 -12.09
CA VAL A 25 -9.66 4.81 -11.68
C VAL A 25 -9.16 3.38 -11.71
N SER A 26 -7.85 3.22 -11.86
CA SER A 26 -7.17 1.94 -11.93
C SER A 26 -6.13 1.80 -10.83
N LEU A 27 -6.09 0.61 -10.20
CA LEU A 27 -5.05 0.20 -9.27
C LEU A 27 -4.24 -0.94 -9.88
N GLN A 28 -2.97 -0.70 -10.19
CA GLN A 28 -2.03 -1.72 -10.64
C GLN A 28 -1.38 -2.41 -9.44
N LEU A 29 -1.62 -3.69 -9.29
CA LEU A 29 -0.93 -4.52 -8.31
C LEU A 29 0.50 -4.80 -8.77
N LYS A 30 1.40 -5.05 -7.82
CA LYS A 30 2.80 -5.41 -8.10
C LYS A 30 3.00 -6.93 -8.29
N TRP A 31 1.97 -7.73 -8.05
CA TRP A 31 1.98 -9.18 -8.19
C TRP A 31 0.63 -9.71 -8.65
N THR A 32 0.53 -11.03 -8.83
CA THR A 32 -0.73 -11.73 -9.10
C THR A 32 -1.68 -11.62 -7.90
N HIS A 33 -2.95 -11.88 -8.13
CA HIS A 33 -3.95 -11.84 -7.06
C HIS A 33 -3.64 -12.82 -5.93
N GLN A 34 -3.64 -12.32 -4.69
CA GLN A 34 -3.45 -13.07 -3.45
C GLN A 34 -3.96 -12.24 -2.25
N PHE A 35 -3.95 -12.78 -1.03
CA PHE A 35 -4.45 -12.07 0.16
C PHE A 35 -3.67 -10.77 0.46
N GLN A 36 -2.44 -10.66 0.00
CA GLN A 36 -1.62 -9.44 0.07
C GLN A 36 -2.36 -8.15 -0.37
N PHE A 37 -3.42 -8.28 -1.16
CA PHE A 37 -4.18 -7.14 -1.67
C PHE A 37 -5.63 -7.12 -1.18
N ALA A 38 -5.97 -7.94 -0.17
CA ALA A 38 -7.34 -8.16 0.30
C ALA A 38 -8.07 -6.87 0.71
N GLY A 39 -7.38 -5.87 1.26
CA GLY A 39 -8.01 -4.61 1.63
C GLY A 39 -8.60 -3.86 0.44
N TYR A 40 -7.96 -3.90 -0.72
CA TYR A 40 -8.49 -3.30 -1.94
C TYR A 40 -9.68 -4.09 -2.49
N TYR A 41 -9.65 -5.42 -2.38
CA TYR A 41 -10.78 -6.27 -2.74
C TYR A 41 -11.98 -5.99 -1.86
N MET A 42 -11.76 -5.91 -0.54
CA MET A 42 -12.84 -5.58 0.39
C MET A 42 -13.37 -4.16 0.18
N ALA A 43 -12.53 -3.20 -0.23
CA ALA A 43 -12.99 -1.87 -0.59
C ALA A 43 -13.92 -1.88 -1.81
N ALA A 44 -13.66 -2.76 -2.79
CA ALA A 44 -14.52 -2.94 -3.96
C ALA A 44 -15.81 -3.70 -3.60
N GLU A 45 -15.70 -4.89 -2.99
CA GLU A 45 -16.82 -5.79 -2.73
C GLU A 45 -17.80 -5.27 -1.67
N LYS A 46 -17.29 -4.54 -0.66
CA LYS A 46 -18.11 -3.88 0.36
C LYS A 46 -18.66 -2.52 -0.11
N GLY A 47 -18.36 -2.13 -1.34
CA GLY A 47 -18.87 -0.91 -1.95
C GLY A 47 -18.22 0.39 -1.44
N PHE A 48 -17.11 0.34 -0.70
CA PHE A 48 -16.48 1.55 -0.15
C PHE A 48 -15.96 2.49 -1.25
N TYR A 49 -15.46 1.94 -2.36
CA TYR A 49 -15.12 2.75 -3.53
C TYR A 49 -16.37 3.39 -4.15
N LYS A 50 -17.45 2.64 -4.29
CA LYS A 50 -18.72 3.15 -4.84
C LYS A 50 -19.32 4.25 -3.95
N GLU A 51 -19.29 4.05 -2.63
CA GLU A 51 -19.70 5.08 -1.65
C GLU A 51 -18.88 6.36 -1.79
N ALA A 52 -17.58 6.21 -2.14
CA ALA A 52 -16.67 7.31 -2.40
C ALA A 52 -16.84 7.91 -3.83
N GLY A 53 -17.81 7.47 -4.63
CA GLY A 53 -18.02 7.92 -6.00
C GLY A 53 -16.93 7.47 -6.97
N LEU A 54 -16.33 6.29 -6.74
CA LEU A 54 -15.26 5.72 -7.55
C LEU A 54 -15.70 4.40 -8.18
N ASP A 55 -15.28 4.19 -9.44
CA ASP A 55 -15.35 2.93 -10.17
C ASP A 55 -13.89 2.43 -10.34
N VAL A 56 -13.47 1.46 -9.53
CA VAL A 56 -12.08 1.04 -9.40
C VAL A 56 -11.82 -0.27 -10.10
N SER A 57 -10.89 -0.27 -11.05
CA SER A 57 -10.37 -1.48 -11.69
C SER A 57 -9.09 -1.93 -10.99
N ILE A 58 -9.08 -3.13 -10.41
CA ILE A 58 -7.89 -3.73 -9.77
C ILE A 58 -7.22 -4.67 -10.76
N ILE A 59 -5.99 -4.34 -11.18
CA ILE A 59 -5.28 -4.99 -12.28
C ILE A 59 -4.08 -5.76 -11.70
N PRO A 60 -4.02 -7.10 -11.85
CA PRO A 60 -2.87 -7.88 -11.40
C PRO A 60 -1.63 -7.57 -12.23
N ALA A 61 -0.44 -7.81 -11.67
CA ALA A 61 0.79 -7.72 -12.44
C ALA A 61 0.90 -8.89 -13.44
N ASP A 62 1.56 -8.60 -14.55
CA ASP A 62 2.18 -9.64 -15.38
C ASP A 62 3.48 -10.08 -14.66
N PRO A 63 3.62 -11.35 -14.25
CA PRO A 63 4.83 -11.82 -13.56
C PRO A 63 6.12 -11.62 -14.35
N ASN A 64 6.04 -11.53 -15.69
CA ASN A 64 7.20 -11.26 -16.53
C ASN A 64 7.56 -9.77 -16.57
N HIS A 65 6.63 -8.87 -16.19
CA HIS A 65 6.79 -7.42 -16.22
C HIS A 65 6.16 -6.81 -14.95
N PRO A 66 6.67 -7.14 -13.75
CA PRO A 66 6.06 -6.74 -12.48
C PRO A 66 6.26 -5.25 -12.15
N ASP A 67 7.20 -4.56 -12.82
CA ASP A 67 7.46 -3.14 -12.55
C ASP A 67 6.22 -2.28 -12.85
N THR A 68 5.77 -1.57 -11.82
CA THR A 68 4.56 -0.74 -11.87
C THR A 68 4.85 0.71 -12.26
N PHE A 69 6.09 1.19 -12.14
CA PHE A 69 6.47 2.58 -12.41
C PHE A 69 6.17 3.03 -13.85
N PRO A 70 6.51 2.26 -14.90
CA PRO A 70 6.20 2.67 -16.27
C PRO A 70 4.71 2.86 -16.53
N LYS A 71 3.85 2.08 -15.84
CA LYS A 71 2.40 2.18 -16.02
C LYS A 71 1.82 3.44 -15.37
N VAL A 72 2.28 3.78 -14.15
CA VAL A 72 1.85 5.00 -13.45
C VAL A 72 2.40 6.24 -14.13
N LEU A 73 3.66 6.27 -14.48
CA LEU A 73 4.30 7.43 -15.11
C LEU A 73 3.77 7.73 -16.51
N SER A 74 3.31 6.70 -17.24
CA SER A 74 2.65 6.87 -18.54
C SER A 74 1.14 7.17 -18.46
N GLY A 75 0.55 7.17 -17.25
CA GLY A 75 -0.89 7.35 -17.04
C GLY A 75 -1.73 6.13 -17.48
N LYS A 76 -1.13 4.95 -17.67
CA LYS A 76 -1.85 3.68 -17.93
C LYS A 76 -2.45 3.11 -16.65
N ALA A 77 -1.94 3.51 -15.49
CA ALA A 77 -2.52 3.24 -14.19
C ALA A 77 -2.50 4.53 -13.36
N ASP A 78 -3.59 4.77 -12.60
CA ASP A 78 -3.73 5.95 -11.75
C ASP A 78 -3.02 5.75 -10.41
N PHE A 79 -3.15 4.53 -9.88
CA PHE A 79 -2.54 4.10 -8.63
C PHE A 79 -1.78 2.79 -8.85
N ALA A 80 -0.78 2.56 -8.02
CA ALA A 80 -0.13 1.24 -7.99
C ALA A 80 0.46 0.92 -6.62
N ILE A 81 0.88 -0.35 -6.48
CA ILE A 81 1.60 -0.84 -5.32
C ILE A 81 3.08 -0.99 -5.68
N THR A 82 3.95 -0.57 -4.77
CA THR A 82 5.40 -0.73 -4.87
C THR A 82 6.01 -1.04 -3.50
N HIS A 83 7.29 -0.82 -3.33
CA HIS A 83 8.06 -1.03 -2.09
C HIS A 83 8.93 0.22 -1.77
N SER A 84 9.73 0.15 -0.70
CA SER A 84 10.56 1.27 -0.23
C SER A 84 11.57 1.81 -1.26
N GLY A 85 11.91 1.04 -2.30
CA GLY A 85 12.72 1.51 -3.44
C GLY A 85 12.11 2.66 -4.24
N ILE A 86 10.84 3.03 -3.99
CA ILE A 86 10.23 4.25 -4.56
C ILE A 86 11.04 5.51 -4.23
N LEU A 87 11.74 5.54 -3.09
CA LEU A 87 12.61 6.66 -2.71
C LEU A 87 13.78 6.81 -3.69
N GLN A 88 14.42 5.70 -4.10
CA GLN A 88 15.47 5.75 -5.13
C GLN A 88 14.93 6.17 -6.51
N LYS A 89 13.70 5.74 -6.84
CA LYS A 89 13.04 6.21 -8.07
C LYS A 89 12.79 7.71 -8.03
N ARG A 90 12.37 8.24 -6.87
CA ARG A 90 12.21 9.68 -6.65
C ARG A 90 13.54 10.42 -6.81
N GLN A 91 14.62 9.95 -6.19
CA GLN A 91 15.96 10.51 -6.32
C GLN A 91 16.45 10.52 -7.77
N GLN A 92 16.06 9.51 -8.57
CA GLN A 92 16.33 9.45 -10.01
C GLN A 92 15.42 10.36 -10.85
N GLY A 93 14.60 11.19 -10.21
CA GLY A 93 13.73 12.16 -10.86
C GLY A 93 12.36 11.64 -11.28
N ALA A 94 11.94 10.45 -10.85
CA ALA A 94 10.60 9.96 -11.13
C ALA A 94 9.55 10.76 -10.32
N PRO A 95 8.53 11.38 -10.96
CA PRO A 95 7.53 12.20 -10.28
C PRO A 95 6.45 11.31 -9.64
N VAL A 96 6.80 10.64 -8.56
CA VAL A 96 5.95 9.68 -7.82
C VAL A 96 5.73 10.14 -6.39
N VAL A 97 4.53 9.85 -5.85
CA VAL A 97 4.09 10.23 -4.51
C VAL A 97 3.54 9.01 -3.78
N PRO A 98 4.20 8.51 -2.73
CA PRO A 98 3.65 7.48 -1.86
C PRO A 98 2.49 8.05 -1.03
N LEU A 99 1.36 7.34 -1.04
CA LEU A 99 0.16 7.72 -0.32
C LEU A 99 0.10 7.10 1.07
N GLY A 100 0.60 5.87 1.21
CA GLY A 100 0.63 5.17 2.49
C GLY A 100 1.30 3.81 2.40
N ALA A 101 1.97 3.40 3.48
CA ALA A 101 2.59 2.08 3.59
C ALA A 101 1.59 1.08 4.19
N ILE A 102 1.17 0.12 3.39
CA ILE A 102 0.27 -0.95 3.84
C ILE A 102 1.06 -1.98 4.64
N LEU A 103 2.18 -2.48 4.09
CA LEU A 103 3.07 -3.35 4.86
C LEU A 103 4.12 -2.49 5.58
N GLN A 104 4.04 -2.49 6.90
CA GLN A 104 4.96 -1.74 7.75
C GLN A 104 6.37 -2.37 7.81
N PHE A 105 6.51 -3.63 7.40
CA PHE A 105 7.78 -4.32 7.29
C PHE A 105 7.90 -4.99 5.92
N SER A 106 9.16 -5.16 5.45
CA SER A 106 9.41 -5.94 4.25
C SER A 106 9.10 -7.42 4.50
N PRO A 107 8.36 -8.07 3.60
CA PRO A 107 8.07 -9.50 3.68
C PRO A 107 9.16 -10.38 3.06
N TYR A 108 10.24 -9.80 2.58
CA TYR A 108 11.35 -10.56 1.99
C TYR A 108 12.32 -11.06 3.05
N CYS A 109 12.67 -12.35 2.93
CA CYS A 109 13.62 -13.04 3.82
C CYS A 109 14.55 -13.92 3.00
N TRP A 110 15.70 -14.28 3.59
CA TRP A 110 16.44 -15.43 3.16
C TRP A 110 15.86 -16.69 3.80
N MET A 111 15.64 -17.74 3.02
CA MET A 111 15.26 -19.06 3.51
C MET A 111 16.45 -20.00 3.40
N VAL A 112 16.72 -20.70 4.49
CA VAL A 112 17.80 -21.70 4.62
C VAL A 112 17.23 -23.02 5.14
N LYS A 113 17.88 -24.15 4.88
CA LYS A 113 17.46 -25.46 5.40
C LYS A 113 17.62 -25.51 6.93
N ASN A 114 16.78 -26.28 7.63
CA ASN A 114 16.87 -26.42 9.10
C ASN A 114 18.23 -26.95 9.59
N ASN A 115 18.90 -27.80 8.81
CA ASN A 115 20.21 -28.32 9.11
C ASN A 115 21.37 -27.44 8.63
N SER A 116 21.08 -26.25 8.10
CA SER A 116 22.08 -25.24 7.71
C SER A 116 22.74 -24.65 8.94
N ASP A 117 24.01 -24.27 8.81
CA ASP A 117 24.81 -23.53 9.80
C ASP A 117 24.56 -22.01 9.75
N ILE A 118 23.64 -21.52 8.90
CA ILE A 118 23.26 -20.11 8.76
C ILE A 118 22.18 -19.76 9.78
N PHE A 119 22.50 -19.02 10.83
CA PHE A 119 21.56 -18.53 11.86
C PHE A 119 21.40 -17.00 11.88
N GLN A 120 22.37 -16.28 11.33
CA GLN A 120 22.47 -14.83 11.37
C GLN A 120 23.19 -14.31 10.12
N PRO A 121 23.11 -13.01 9.81
CA PRO A 121 23.65 -12.47 8.56
C PRO A 121 25.13 -12.73 8.30
N ARG A 122 25.99 -12.72 9.32
CA ARG A 122 27.43 -13.01 9.14
C ARG A 122 27.73 -14.44 8.71
N ASP A 123 26.82 -15.38 8.96
CA ASP A 123 27.00 -16.78 8.62
C ASP A 123 26.85 -17.06 7.10
N PHE A 124 26.46 -16.04 6.34
CA PHE A 124 26.36 -16.10 4.87
C PHE A 124 27.74 -16.01 4.17
N ALA A 125 28.83 -15.80 4.90
CA ALA A 125 30.15 -15.74 4.33
C ALA A 125 30.49 -17.04 3.60
N GLY A 126 30.85 -16.98 2.32
CA GLY A 126 31.18 -18.13 1.48
C GLY A 126 30.02 -19.05 1.11
N LYS A 127 28.79 -18.67 1.39
CA LYS A 127 27.57 -19.43 1.03
C LYS A 127 27.08 -19.06 -0.37
N LYS A 128 26.45 -20.01 -1.04
CA LYS A 128 25.82 -19.82 -2.35
C LYS A 128 24.40 -19.28 -2.19
N LEU A 129 24.14 -18.11 -2.74
CA LEU A 129 22.88 -17.38 -2.59
C LEU A 129 22.12 -17.33 -3.91
N SER A 130 20.80 -17.36 -3.88
CA SER A 130 20.03 -16.99 -5.08
C SER A 130 20.31 -15.53 -5.45
N LYS A 131 20.32 -15.24 -6.75
CA LYS A 131 20.60 -13.91 -7.27
C LYS A 131 19.54 -12.92 -6.80
N ILE A 132 19.99 -11.79 -6.28
CA ILE A 132 19.15 -10.64 -5.98
C ILE A 132 19.19 -9.72 -7.22
N GLY A 133 18.12 -9.74 -7.97
CA GLY A 133 18.07 -9.09 -9.29
C GLY A 133 17.44 -7.71 -9.33
N SER A 134 16.85 -7.23 -8.22
CA SER A 134 16.09 -5.99 -8.23
C SER A 134 16.30 -5.16 -6.96
N ILE A 135 16.03 -3.86 -7.11
CA ILE A 135 15.90 -2.89 -6.02
C ILE A 135 14.89 -3.34 -4.94
N GLU A 136 13.92 -4.20 -5.33
CA GLU A 136 12.87 -4.71 -4.44
C GLU A 136 13.40 -5.51 -3.24
N HIS A 137 14.58 -6.10 -3.38
CA HIS A 137 15.19 -6.95 -2.36
C HIS A 137 16.49 -6.36 -1.81
N ALA A 138 16.73 -5.07 -2.02
CA ALA A 138 17.98 -4.42 -1.62
C ALA A 138 18.28 -4.57 -0.12
N GLU A 139 17.24 -4.57 0.73
CA GLU A 139 17.39 -4.79 2.17
C GLU A 139 18.00 -6.15 2.53
N LEU A 140 17.81 -7.18 1.71
CA LEU A 140 18.45 -8.47 1.92
C LEU A 140 19.98 -8.40 1.74
N LEU A 141 20.43 -7.63 0.74
CA LEU A 141 21.86 -7.37 0.54
C LEU A 141 22.42 -6.46 1.63
N VAL A 142 21.74 -5.37 1.94
CA VAL A 142 22.15 -4.42 2.97
C VAL A 142 22.28 -5.09 4.33
N MET A 143 21.40 -6.03 4.66
CA MET A 143 21.51 -6.83 5.89
C MET A 143 22.83 -7.58 5.96
N LEU A 144 23.27 -8.19 4.86
CA LEU A 144 24.51 -8.95 4.80
C LEU A 144 25.74 -8.01 4.80
N GLN A 145 25.66 -6.88 4.10
CA GLN A 145 26.75 -5.87 4.11
C GLN A 145 26.97 -5.28 5.51
N ARG A 146 25.88 -4.95 6.25
CA ARG A 146 25.98 -4.50 7.66
C ARG A 146 26.57 -5.53 8.60
N ALA A 147 26.48 -6.81 8.24
CA ALA A 147 27.15 -7.90 8.96
C ALA A 147 28.62 -8.09 8.58
N GLY A 148 29.18 -7.21 7.74
CA GLY A 148 30.57 -7.18 7.33
C GLY A 148 30.89 -7.93 6.05
N LEU A 149 29.91 -8.41 5.30
CA LEU A 149 30.16 -9.04 4.01
C LEU A 149 30.30 -7.97 2.91
N SER A 150 31.38 -8.06 2.11
CA SER A 150 31.57 -7.12 1.01
C SER A 150 30.58 -7.38 -0.13
N LEU A 151 30.18 -6.30 -0.83
CA LEU A 151 29.30 -6.43 -1.99
C LEU A 151 29.92 -7.32 -3.06
N GLU A 152 31.23 -7.24 -3.26
CA GLU A 152 31.97 -8.10 -4.20
C GLU A 152 31.81 -9.58 -3.85
N SER A 153 32.00 -9.96 -2.56
CA SER A 153 31.83 -11.35 -2.11
C SER A 153 30.38 -11.83 -2.27
N LEU A 154 29.39 -10.98 -2.03
CA LEU A 154 27.97 -11.28 -2.19
C LEU A 154 27.61 -11.45 -3.68
N MET A 155 28.14 -10.62 -4.55
CA MET A 155 27.94 -10.75 -6.02
C MET A 155 28.59 -12.03 -6.55
N ALA A 156 29.78 -12.39 -6.08
CA ALA A 156 30.45 -13.65 -6.44
C ALA A 156 29.71 -14.88 -5.91
N ALA A 157 29.04 -14.76 -4.75
CA ALA A 157 28.24 -15.81 -4.13
C ALA A 157 26.84 -15.95 -4.75
N SER A 158 26.42 -14.99 -5.59
CA SER A 158 25.08 -14.96 -6.20
C SER A 158 25.03 -15.87 -7.43
N HIS A 159 24.06 -16.77 -7.46
CA HIS A 159 23.84 -17.74 -8.54
C HIS A 159 22.43 -17.64 -9.10
N GLU A 160 22.28 -17.91 -10.40
CA GLU A 160 20.96 -18.09 -10.98
C GLU A 160 20.26 -19.29 -10.32
N GLY A 161 18.97 -19.17 -10.10
CA GLY A 161 18.17 -20.23 -9.50
C GLY A 161 17.27 -19.74 -8.37
N GLY A 162 16.39 -20.62 -7.96
CA GLY A 162 15.38 -20.38 -6.94
C GLY A 162 15.16 -21.61 -6.03
N ILE A 163 13.91 -21.87 -5.72
CA ILE A 163 13.51 -22.98 -4.83
C ILE A 163 13.99 -24.34 -5.32
N LYS A 164 13.97 -24.58 -6.64
CA LYS A 164 14.39 -25.87 -7.20
C LYS A 164 15.87 -26.14 -6.93
N GLU A 165 16.74 -25.18 -7.18
CA GLU A 165 18.19 -25.27 -6.98
C GLU A 165 18.51 -25.32 -5.48
N TRP A 166 17.76 -24.58 -4.64
CA TRP A 166 17.88 -24.67 -3.19
C TRP A 166 17.48 -26.06 -2.65
N LEU A 167 16.42 -26.68 -3.16
CA LEU A 167 16.02 -28.04 -2.81
C LEU A 167 17.10 -29.06 -3.21
N ALA A 168 17.67 -28.91 -4.40
CA ALA A 168 18.76 -29.75 -4.90
C ALA A 168 20.05 -29.62 -4.11
N GLY A 169 20.23 -28.51 -3.36
CA GLY A 169 21.46 -28.24 -2.58
C GLY A 169 22.50 -27.45 -3.37
N ASP A 170 22.14 -26.91 -4.53
CA ASP A 170 23.00 -26.05 -5.34
C ASP A 170 23.11 -24.64 -4.75
N LEU A 171 22.10 -24.23 -3.94
CA LEU A 171 22.06 -22.99 -3.18
C LEU A 171 21.96 -23.28 -1.68
N ASP A 172 22.71 -22.52 -0.88
CA ASP A 172 22.63 -22.55 0.59
C ASP A 172 21.45 -21.73 1.11
N ALA A 173 21.15 -20.62 0.44
CA ALA A 173 20.05 -19.73 0.76
C ALA A 173 19.34 -19.20 -0.48
N VAL A 174 18.02 -19.05 -0.36
CA VAL A 174 17.14 -18.50 -1.41
C VAL A 174 16.33 -17.36 -0.85
N GLN A 175 16.17 -16.30 -1.64
CA GLN A 175 15.23 -15.23 -1.30
C GLN A 175 13.78 -15.70 -1.45
N VAL A 176 12.94 -15.32 -0.52
CA VAL A 176 11.53 -15.73 -0.47
C VAL A 176 10.63 -14.59 0.00
N TYR A 177 9.38 -14.66 -0.39
CA TYR A 177 8.31 -13.87 0.22
C TYR A 177 7.69 -14.69 1.36
N VAL A 178 7.63 -14.12 2.55
CA VAL A 178 7.30 -14.83 3.82
C VAL A 178 6.02 -15.66 3.77
N THR A 179 5.07 -15.34 2.89
CA THR A 179 3.80 -16.03 2.76
C THR A 179 3.73 -17.06 1.64
N ASN A 180 4.71 -17.11 0.74
CA ASN A 180 4.65 -17.93 -0.46
C ASN A 180 5.51 -19.21 -0.34
N GLU A 181 6.79 -19.13 -0.62
CA GLU A 181 7.70 -20.27 -0.66
C GLU A 181 7.79 -21.01 0.68
N PRO A 182 7.88 -20.32 1.86
CA PRO A 182 7.93 -21.00 3.15
C PRO A 182 6.69 -21.85 3.44
N TYR A 183 5.51 -21.40 3.03
CA TYR A 183 4.28 -22.17 3.16
C TYR A 183 4.34 -23.45 2.33
N THR A 184 4.75 -23.33 1.06
CA THR A 184 4.91 -24.48 0.16
C THR A 184 5.89 -25.49 0.72
N MET A 185 7.03 -25.04 1.27
CA MET A 185 8.02 -25.91 1.90
C MET A 185 7.46 -26.62 3.13
N THR A 186 6.68 -25.93 3.95
CA THR A 186 5.99 -26.54 5.10
C THR A 186 5.04 -27.65 4.68
N LEU A 187 4.23 -27.45 3.63
CA LEU A 187 3.33 -28.46 3.09
C LEU A 187 4.05 -29.69 2.55
N GLN A 188 5.24 -29.51 1.99
CA GLN A 188 6.10 -30.58 1.49
C GLN A 188 6.92 -31.28 2.59
N GLY A 189 6.79 -30.85 3.85
CA GLY A 189 7.55 -31.39 4.96
C GLY A 189 9.05 -30.99 4.93
N VAL A 190 9.40 -29.97 4.15
CA VAL A 190 10.80 -29.50 4.05
C VAL A 190 11.09 -28.51 5.18
N GLY A 191 11.93 -28.94 6.13
CA GLY A 191 12.36 -28.12 7.25
C GLY A 191 13.20 -26.92 6.81
N HIS A 192 12.80 -25.72 7.20
CA HIS A 192 13.48 -24.48 6.82
C HIS A 192 13.47 -23.44 7.94
N ARG A 193 14.31 -22.43 7.81
CA ARG A 193 14.44 -21.27 8.70
C ARG A 193 14.47 -20.00 7.87
N LEU A 194 13.87 -18.92 8.41
CA LEU A 194 13.86 -17.60 7.78
C LEU A 194 14.81 -16.64 8.52
N ILE A 195 15.69 -16.00 7.76
CA ILE A 195 16.59 -14.93 8.17
C ILE A 195 16.05 -13.64 7.55
N CYS A 196 15.23 -12.90 8.33
CA CYS A 196 14.50 -11.73 7.85
C CYS A 196 15.15 -10.44 8.32
N PRO A 197 15.29 -9.41 7.46
CA PRO A 197 15.95 -8.14 7.77
C PRO A 197 15.43 -7.45 9.04
N GLN A 198 14.14 -7.49 9.27
CA GLN A 198 13.51 -6.88 10.44
C GLN A 198 14.03 -7.42 11.79
N LYS A 199 14.44 -8.70 11.84
CA LYS A 199 15.02 -9.31 13.05
C LYS A 199 16.42 -8.78 13.36
N PHE A 200 17.04 -8.11 12.40
CA PHE A 200 18.39 -7.54 12.47
C PHE A 200 18.37 -6.01 12.37
N GLY A 201 17.23 -5.38 12.72
CA GLY A 201 17.11 -3.92 12.80
C GLY A 201 16.87 -3.20 11.47
N LEU A 202 16.62 -3.93 10.40
CA LEU A 202 16.35 -3.35 9.08
C LEU A 202 14.85 -3.29 8.83
N ASN A 203 14.23 -2.21 9.27
CA ASN A 203 12.80 -1.98 9.19
C ASN A 203 12.45 -1.08 8.00
N VAL A 204 12.32 -1.66 6.81
CA VAL A 204 11.84 -0.94 5.62
C VAL A 204 10.36 -1.22 5.37
N TYR A 205 9.68 -0.31 4.66
CA TYR A 205 8.31 -0.54 4.23
C TYR A 205 8.26 -1.63 3.15
N GLY A 206 7.24 -2.49 3.23
CA GLY A 206 6.92 -3.46 2.19
C GLY A 206 6.02 -2.85 1.11
N ASP A 207 4.71 -3.14 1.17
CA ASP A 207 3.76 -2.61 0.18
C ASP A 207 3.43 -1.15 0.47
N ILE A 208 3.68 -0.29 -0.52
CA ILE A 208 3.38 1.13 -0.51
C ILE A 208 2.40 1.42 -1.64
N LEU A 209 1.24 1.98 -1.29
CA LEU A 209 0.33 2.55 -2.27
C LEU A 209 0.88 3.90 -2.74
N TYR A 210 0.92 4.12 -4.05
CA TYR A 210 1.43 5.37 -4.63
C TYR A 210 0.70 5.79 -5.90
N THR A 211 0.93 7.04 -6.31
CA THR A 211 0.46 7.63 -7.56
C THR A 211 1.55 8.50 -8.18
N SER A 212 1.26 9.15 -9.32
CA SER A 212 2.14 10.18 -9.90
C SER A 212 1.78 11.57 -9.40
N GLU A 213 2.78 12.47 -9.34
CA GLU A 213 2.55 13.90 -9.10
C GLU A 213 1.55 14.50 -10.09
N GLN A 214 1.62 14.07 -11.35
CA GLN A 214 0.71 14.53 -12.38
C GLN A 214 -0.75 14.20 -12.06
N PHE A 215 -1.03 12.96 -11.63
CA PHE A 215 -2.38 12.53 -11.30
C PHE A 215 -2.87 13.20 -10.01
N LEU A 216 -2.02 13.27 -8.99
CA LEU A 216 -2.32 13.98 -7.74
C LEU A 216 -2.64 15.46 -8.01
N GLY A 217 -1.84 16.16 -8.81
CA GLY A 217 -2.08 17.57 -9.14
C GLY A 217 -3.34 17.83 -9.99
N LYS A 218 -3.72 16.85 -10.84
CA LYS A 218 -4.93 16.98 -11.67
C LYS A 218 -6.22 16.61 -10.94
N LYS A 219 -6.17 15.64 -10.02
CA LYS A 219 -7.35 15.04 -9.37
C LYS A 219 -7.12 14.78 -7.87
N PRO A 220 -6.75 15.79 -7.07
CA PRO A 220 -6.42 15.59 -5.66
C PRO A 220 -7.57 14.97 -4.85
N GLU A 221 -8.83 15.37 -5.14
CA GLU A 221 -9.99 14.82 -4.42
C GLU A 221 -10.25 13.33 -4.79
N VAL A 222 -9.91 12.90 -6.00
CA VAL A 222 -10.00 11.48 -6.41
C VAL A 222 -8.96 10.67 -5.65
N VAL A 223 -7.73 11.18 -5.52
CA VAL A 223 -6.65 10.55 -4.75
C VAL A 223 -7.06 10.40 -3.29
N GLU A 224 -7.59 11.44 -2.68
CA GLU A 224 -8.04 11.42 -1.28
C GLU A 224 -9.16 10.38 -1.07
N ARG A 225 -10.20 10.41 -1.90
CA ARG A 225 -11.32 9.47 -1.82
C ARG A 225 -10.87 8.03 -2.01
N PHE A 226 -9.99 7.77 -2.97
CA PHE A 226 -9.43 6.45 -3.23
C PHE A 226 -8.60 5.96 -2.05
N TYR A 227 -7.71 6.78 -1.52
CA TYR A 227 -6.87 6.44 -0.38
C TYR A 227 -7.71 6.10 0.87
N ARG A 228 -8.66 6.95 1.25
CA ARG A 228 -9.55 6.73 2.40
C ARG A 228 -10.39 5.45 2.24
N ALA A 229 -10.98 5.24 1.07
CA ALA A 229 -11.76 4.04 0.78
C ALA A 229 -10.88 2.77 0.83
N SER A 230 -9.65 2.84 0.33
CA SER A 230 -8.68 1.75 0.43
C SER A 230 -8.33 1.41 1.88
N LEU A 231 -8.06 2.42 2.72
CA LEU A 231 -7.79 2.20 4.15
C LEU A 231 -9.02 1.65 4.89
N LYS A 232 -10.24 2.08 4.52
CA LYS A 232 -11.50 1.51 5.04
C LYS A 232 -11.60 0.02 4.69
N GLY A 233 -11.27 -0.35 3.45
CA GLY A 233 -11.22 -1.73 2.99
C GLY A 233 -10.17 -2.57 3.72
N TRP A 234 -8.96 -2.04 3.94
CA TRP A 234 -7.93 -2.71 4.70
C TRP A 234 -8.31 -2.92 6.17
N ARG A 235 -8.91 -1.91 6.81
CA ARG A 235 -9.44 -2.05 8.17
C ARG A 235 -10.50 -3.14 8.25
N TYR A 236 -11.40 -3.16 7.28
CA TYR A 236 -12.42 -4.19 7.19
C TYR A 236 -11.80 -5.58 7.01
N ALA A 237 -10.84 -5.72 6.09
CA ALA A 237 -10.18 -6.99 5.81
C ALA A 237 -9.49 -7.59 7.04
N LEU A 238 -8.83 -6.76 7.86
CA LEU A 238 -8.16 -7.21 9.08
C LEU A 238 -9.14 -7.59 10.21
N LEU A 239 -10.31 -6.94 10.26
CA LEU A 239 -11.34 -7.24 11.27
C LEU A 239 -12.21 -8.45 10.89
N HIS A 240 -12.28 -8.80 9.60
CA HIS A 240 -13.13 -9.86 9.04
C HIS A 240 -12.30 -10.80 8.16
N LEU A 241 -11.27 -11.43 8.77
CA LEU A 241 -10.29 -12.23 8.04
C LEU A 241 -10.93 -13.38 7.24
N GLU A 242 -11.84 -14.15 7.86
CA GLU A 242 -12.49 -15.28 7.20
C GLU A 242 -13.27 -14.85 5.95
N GLU A 243 -14.11 -13.83 6.08
CA GLU A 243 -14.86 -13.27 4.95
C GLU A 243 -13.92 -12.75 3.86
N SER A 244 -12.82 -12.09 4.25
CA SER A 244 -11.84 -11.55 3.31
C SER A 244 -11.06 -12.64 2.58
N ILE A 245 -10.80 -13.77 3.24
CA ILE A 245 -10.22 -14.96 2.62
C ILE A 245 -11.19 -15.54 1.58
N ASP A 246 -12.47 -15.68 1.94
CA ASP A 246 -13.50 -16.23 1.06
C ASP A 246 -13.70 -15.35 -0.17
N VAL A 247 -13.84 -14.04 0.01
CA VAL A 247 -13.94 -13.06 -1.09
C VAL A 247 -12.72 -13.11 -1.99
N THR A 248 -11.51 -13.12 -1.41
CA THR A 248 -10.27 -13.23 -2.18
C THR A 248 -10.23 -14.52 -3.00
N LYS A 249 -10.64 -15.64 -2.40
CA LYS A 249 -10.70 -16.94 -3.07
C LYS A 249 -11.71 -16.96 -4.23
N GLN A 250 -12.89 -16.42 -4.01
CA GLN A 250 -13.99 -16.54 -4.96
C GLN A 250 -13.85 -15.59 -6.16
N HIS A 251 -13.39 -14.38 -5.94
CA HIS A 251 -13.43 -13.31 -6.95
C HIS A 251 -12.07 -12.94 -7.55
N TYR A 252 -10.95 -13.25 -6.86
CA TYR A 252 -9.62 -12.76 -7.26
C TYR A 252 -8.58 -13.88 -7.38
N ALA A 253 -8.20 -14.51 -6.29
CA ALA A 253 -7.14 -15.52 -6.25
C ALA A 253 -7.70 -16.94 -6.37
N THR A 254 -8.50 -17.23 -7.40
CA THR A 254 -9.19 -18.50 -7.61
C THR A 254 -8.24 -19.70 -7.74
N HIS A 255 -6.98 -19.47 -8.09
CA HIS A 255 -5.94 -20.50 -8.22
C HIS A 255 -5.36 -20.97 -6.88
N LYS A 256 -5.47 -20.16 -5.80
CA LYS A 256 -4.95 -20.49 -4.47
C LYS A 256 -5.96 -21.30 -3.65
N SER A 257 -5.49 -22.11 -2.71
CA SER A 257 -6.37 -22.79 -1.73
C SER A 257 -6.80 -21.81 -0.63
N VAL A 258 -7.91 -22.13 0.05
CA VAL A 258 -8.38 -21.38 1.23
C VAL A 258 -7.32 -21.42 2.35
N GLN A 259 -6.68 -22.57 2.54
CA GLN A 259 -5.62 -22.75 3.55
C GLN A 259 -4.40 -21.87 3.28
N GLU A 260 -4.01 -21.75 2.01
CA GLU A 260 -2.92 -20.86 1.58
C GLU A 260 -3.25 -19.39 1.84
N LEU A 261 -4.45 -18.96 1.45
CA LEU A 261 -4.92 -17.59 1.70
C LEU A 261 -5.07 -17.29 3.20
N ALA A 262 -5.50 -18.28 3.99
CA ALA A 262 -5.58 -18.15 5.44
C ALA A 262 -4.19 -17.98 6.07
N TYR A 263 -3.21 -18.76 5.61
CA TYR A 263 -1.81 -18.59 6.04
C TYR A 263 -1.29 -17.18 5.70
N GLU A 264 -1.49 -16.72 4.46
CA GLU A 264 -1.14 -15.35 4.05
C GLU A 264 -1.78 -14.30 4.95
N ALA A 265 -3.08 -14.42 5.22
CA ALA A 265 -3.85 -13.50 6.03
C ALA A 265 -3.28 -13.37 7.45
N HIS A 266 -3.02 -14.49 8.10
CA HIS A 266 -2.50 -14.51 9.47
C HIS A 266 -1.08 -13.96 9.57
N VAL A 267 -0.21 -14.29 8.61
CA VAL A 267 1.16 -13.77 8.60
C VAL A 267 1.15 -12.28 8.31
N LEU A 268 0.45 -11.84 7.28
CA LEU A 268 0.48 -10.44 6.85
C LEU A 268 -0.23 -9.49 7.81
N ALA A 269 -1.19 -9.94 8.61
CA ALA A 269 -1.87 -9.08 9.58
C ALA A 269 -0.88 -8.32 10.50
N SER A 270 0.18 -9.00 10.95
CA SER A 270 1.22 -8.39 11.78
C SER A 270 2.18 -7.46 11.02
N TYR A 271 2.29 -7.64 9.71
CA TYR A 271 3.05 -6.75 8.82
C TYR A 271 2.27 -5.50 8.44
N ILE A 272 0.95 -5.61 8.32
CA ILE A 272 0.06 -4.52 7.92
C ILE A 272 -0.21 -3.58 9.10
N GLN A 273 -0.59 -4.13 10.24
CA GLN A 273 -0.94 -3.35 11.42
C GLN A 273 -0.25 -3.91 12.69
N PRO A 274 1.07 -3.70 12.82
CA PRO A 274 1.77 -4.04 14.05
C PRO A 274 1.27 -3.17 15.21
N PRO A 275 1.35 -3.64 16.46
CA PRO A 275 0.90 -2.88 17.63
C PRO A 275 1.47 -1.46 17.68
N GLY A 276 0.62 -0.47 17.90
CA GLY A 276 1.01 0.94 18.04
C GLY A 276 1.24 1.69 16.73
N ILE A 277 1.05 1.05 15.57
CA ILE A 277 1.19 1.69 14.25
C ILE A 277 -0.17 1.75 13.55
N ASN A 278 -0.56 2.93 13.12
CA ASN A 278 -1.78 3.11 12.34
C ASN A 278 -1.61 2.57 10.92
N LEU A 279 -2.67 2.02 10.37
CA LEU A 279 -2.73 1.54 8.99
C LEU A 279 -2.40 2.69 8.01
N GLY A 280 -1.55 2.40 7.03
CA GLY A 280 -1.12 3.37 6.03
C GLY A 280 -0.05 4.36 6.51
N ASN A 281 0.36 4.29 7.78
CA ASN A 281 1.32 5.25 8.35
C ASN A 281 2.68 5.20 7.66
N MET A 282 3.21 6.40 7.43
CA MET A 282 4.60 6.62 7.02
C MET A 282 5.21 7.70 7.90
N SER A 283 6.49 7.56 8.25
CA SER A 283 7.19 8.54 9.08
C SER A 283 8.51 8.97 8.45
N MET A 284 8.84 10.25 8.63
CA MET A 284 10.12 10.84 8.22
C MET A 284 11.31 10.04 8.77
N ALA A 285 11.27 9.69 10.05
CA ALA A 285 12.35 8.95 10.69
C ALA A 285 12.62 7.60 10.01
N LYS A 286 11.56 6.89 9.60
CA LYS A 286 11.72 5.62 8.89
C LYS A 286 12.19 5.81 7.46
N TRP A 287 11.74 6.86 6.78
CA TRP A 287 12.25 7.19 5.45
C TRP A 287 13.73 7.58 5.46
N ARG A 288 14.21 8.30 6.48
CA ARG A 288 15.65 8.55 6.66
C ARG A 288 16.45 7.28 6.85
N LEU A 289 15.94 6.35 7.67
CA LEU A 289 16.56 5.02 7.81
C LEU A 289 16.62 4.28 6.47
N ILE A 290 15.56 4.36 5.67
CA ILE A 290 15.50 3.73 4.33
C ILE A 290 16.51 4.41 3.39
N ALA A 291 16.62 5.73 3.42
CA ALA A 291 17.61 6.47 2.64
C ALA A 291 19.06 6.02 2.97
N ASP A 292 19.38 5.95 4.25
CA ASP A 292 20.64 5.41 4.77
C ASP A 292 20.93 3.99 4.25
N LEU A 293 19.89 3.15 4.21
CA LEU A 293 20.00 1.78 3.71
C LEU A 293 20.31 1.73 2.21
N TYR A 294 19.81 2.70 1.46
CA TYR A 294 20.07 2.82 0.02
C TYR A 294 21.31 3.67 -0.32
N GLY A 295 22.05 4.13 0.70
CA GLY A 295 23.28 4.89 0.53
C GLY A 295 23.06 6.33 0.08
N LEU A 296 21.87 6.88 0.29
CA LEU A 296 21.59 8.30 0.05
C LEU A 296 22.19 9.14 1.18
N ASP A 297 22.94 10.18 0.84
CA ASP A 297 23.38 11.15 1.84
C ASP A 297 22.24 12.10 2.25
N GLN A 298 22.51 13.01 3.20
CA GLN A 298 21.48 13.89 3.73
C GLN A 298 20.94 14.87 2.68
N ASP A 299 21.79 15.42 1.82
CA ASP A 299 21.37 16.38 0.79
C ASP A 299 20.55 15.67 -0.30
N GLU A 300 20.98 14.47 -0.73
CA GLU A 300 20.23 13.62 -1.67
C GLU A 300 18.86 13.22 -1.11
N PHE A 301 18.80 12.89 0.19
CA PHE A 301 17.55 12.58 0.87
C PHE A 301 16.62 13.80 0.89
N ASP A 302 17.09 14.95 1.35
CA ASP A 302 16.25 16.14 1.50
C ASP A 302 15.73 16.60 0.12
N GLN A 303 16.53 16.51 -0.94
CA GLN A 303 16.09 16.78 -2.30
C GLN A 303 15.04 15.79 -2.82
N ALA A 304 15.24 14.48 -2.61
CA ALA A 304 14.30 13.46 -3.03
C ALA A 304 12.99 13.50 -2.22
N PHE A 305 13.06 13.98 -0.97
CA PHE A 305 11.95 13.98 -0.04
C PHE A 305 11.04 15.21 -0.15
N ASP A 306 11.51 16.28 -0.79
CA ASP A 306 10.67 17.47 -1.02
C ASP A 306 9.44 17.11 -1.87
N GLY A 307 8.25 17.36 -1.32
CA GLY A 307 6.97 16.98 -1.93
C GLY A 307 6.76 15.47 -2.13
N PHE A 308 7.59 14.62 -1.52
CA PHE A 308 7.53 13.18 -1.72
C PHE A 308 6.32 12.54 -1.04
N MET A 309 6.07 12.85 0.22
CA MET A 309 4.94 12.22 0.95
C MET A 309 3.63 12.97 0.69
N TYR A 310 2.56 12.20 0.54
CA TYR A 310 1.20 12.72 0.52
C TYR A 310 0.84 13.32 1.89
N ASP A 311 0.51 14.62 1.92
CA ASP A 311 0.08 15.30 3.13
C ASP A 311 -1.46 15.25 3.26
N GLN A 312 -1.94 14.39 4.15
CA GLN A 312 -3.37 14.24 4.44
C GLN A 312 -3.98 15.48 5.14
N GLN A 313 -3.18 16.30 5.81
CA GLN A 313 -3.70 17.45 6.58
C GLN A 313 -4.13 18.61 5.68
N GLN A 314 -3.57 18.73 4.48
CA GLN A 314 -3.98 19.76 3.53
C GLN A 314 -5.41 19.57 3.03
N THR A 315 -5.88 18.32 2.93
CA THR A 315 -7.24 18.01 2.46
C THR A 315 -8.30 18.14 3.56
N GLU A 316 -8.00 17.84 4.82
CA GLU A 316 -8.93 18.03 5.94
C GLU A 316 -9.25 19.51 6.20
N GLY A 317 -8.29 20.39 6.04
CA GLY A 317 -8.47 21.84 6.15
C GLY A 317 -9.45 22.41 5.09
N PHE A 318 -9.46 21.80 3.91
CA PHE A 318 -10.34 22.23 2.82
C PHE A 318 -11.79 21.83 3.05
N GLU A 319 -12.09 20.62 3.51
CA GLU A 319 -13.45 20.18 3.84
C GLU A 319 -14.04 20.99 5.02
N LEU A 320 -13.25 21.24 6.07
CA LEU A 320 -13.69 22.02 7.22
C LEU A 320 -14.04 23.47 6.83
N SER A 321 -13.27 24.05 5.90
CA SER A 321 -13.52 25.40 5.40
C SER A 321 -14.81 25.50 4.59
N TRP A 322 -15.11 24.51 3.75
CA TRP A 322 -16.37 24.46 2.97
C TRP A 322 -17.59 24.24 3.87
N MET A 323 -17.50 23.40 4.87
CA MET A 323 -18.58 23.21 5.86
C MET A 323 -18.86 24.47 6.66
N LEU A 324 -17.84 25.23 7.04
CA LEU A 324 -17.97 26.52 7.70
C LEU A 324 -18.61 27.56 6.78
N ILE A 325 -18.20 27.63 5.53
CA ILE A 325 -18.79 28.54 4.53
C ILE A 325 -20.28 28.19 4.30
N LEU A 326 -20.60 26.90 4.19
CA LEU A 326 -21.99 26.45 4.02
C LEU A 326 -22.83 26.77 5.26
N ALA A 327 -22.29 26.58 6.46
CA ALA A 327 -22.98 26.97 7.71
C ALA A 327 -23.21 28.47 7.82
N ILE A 328 -22.26 29.30 7.38
CA ILE A 328 -22.39 30.75 7.31
C ILE A 328 -23.48 31.15 6.31
N ILE A 329 -23.48 30.57 5.11
CA ILE A 329 -24.50 30.84 4.07
C ILE A 329 -25.91 30.47 4.56
N LEU A 330 -26.05 29.30 5.20
CA LEU A 330 -27.30 28.84 5.77
C LEU A 330 -27.79 29.76 6.92
N SER A 331 -26.87 30.20 7.80
CA SER A 331 -27.24 31.13 8.86
C SER A 331 -27.71 32.51 8.31
N ILE A 332 -27.03 33.03 7.30
CA ILE A 332 -27.45 34.28 6.64
C ILE A 332 -28.80 34.13 5.94
N ALA A 333 -29.08 33.00 5.30
CA ALA A 333 -30.35 32.70 4.65
C ALA A 333 -31.52 32.55 5.65
N CYS A 334 -31.26 32.10 6.88
CA CYS A 334 -32.28 31.93 7.93
C CYS A 334 -32.69 33.24 8.63
N VAL A 335 -31.81 34.25 8.65
CA VAL A 335 -32.06 35.53 9.32
C VAL A 335 -33.32 36.24 8.81
N PRO A 336 -33.58 36.41 7.48
CA PRO A 336 -34.81 37.08 7.01
C PRO A 336 -36.07 36.27 7.32
N LEU A 337 -35.99 34.94 7.36
CA LEU A 337 -37.14 34.10 7.75
C LEU A 337 -37.48 34.28 9.25
N TYR A 338 -36.48 34.38 10.10
CA TYR A 338 -36.63 34.61 11.55
C TYR A 338 -37.22 36.00 11.83
N ILE A 339 -36.74 37.03 11.12
CA ILE A 339 -37.29 38.40 11.23
C ILE A 339 -38.77 38.45 10.79
N ARG A 340 -39.14 37.74 9.71
CA ARG A 340 -40.53 37.63 9.25
C ARG A 340 -41.44 36.93 10.25
N LEU A 341 -40.98 35.87 10.90
CA LEU A 341 -41.71 35.14 11.93
C LEU A 341 -42.00 36.03 13.17
N ILE A 342 -41.01 36.80 13.61
CA ILE A 342 -41.18 37.71 14.76
C ILE A 342 -42.13 38.89 14.41
N SER A 343 -42.07 39.40 13.18
CA SER A 343 -42.95 40.49 12.75
C SER A 343 -44.40 40.05 12.53
N SER A 344 -44.63 38.79 12.21
CA SER A 344 -45.95 38.19 12.04
C SER A 344 -46.66 37.88 13.37
N ASN A 345 -45.92 37.65 14.45
CA ASN A 345 -46.47 37.40 15.80
C ASN A 345 -46.76 38.67 16.61
N ARG A 346 -46.48 39.84 16.07
CA ARG A 346 -46.78 41.13 16.70
C ARG A 346 -48.01 41.85 16.11
N ARG A 347 -48.76 41.19 15.27
CA ARG A 347 -50.08 41.59 14.80
C ARG A 347 -51.11 40.57 15.28
#